data_bb9fd9f518b7f72c0d1eac4938ef4847
#
_entry.id   bb9fd9f518b7f72c0d1eac4938ef4847
#
_cell.length_a   1.000
_cell.length_b   1.000
_cell.length_c   1.000
_cell.angle_alpha   90.00
_cell.angle_beta   90.00
_cell.angle_gamma   90.00
#
_symmetry.space_group_name_H-M   'P 1'
#
loop_
_entity.id
_entity.type
_entity.pdbx_description
1 polymer ?
#
loop_
_entity_poly.entity_id
_entity_poly.type
_entity_poly.pdbx_seq_one_letter_code
_entity_poly.pdbx_strand_id
1 'polypeptide(L)'
;MTQRTTMKLIPALLLVAFSGSASASGFQLLEQNLSGLGNAYAGSAAVAENASTIYFNPAGMTQLQDREVSGGLAAIGPSFKFKDKGSNVAYLGGAGDGGEAGGWAAVPNGYVSWALTKDLYVGLGVGAPFGLKTEYDDRWLGAAQSIKFDIKTININPSIAYRVNDKVSLGAGLNWQKVEAEYVRIAGVATPAALGGPDARLSHVVSTMKLDDDAWGWNAGALFTLSPSTKVGVSYRSQIKYHTTGDVTLADDGTGLGTATAAVMSSAGHGYASDLKASLTMPEKFILSVDQKLSDKWEMLGDVSWTGWSSIPKVDIMRTSGIRSTSSATAKAQTLETDFRDAWRVALGANYAVNDAWKLKFGIAYDQTPVKKATSRLTAMPDNDRIWLSFGAQWAPSKTSKLDLGATYIHVKDNEIHNDQSADGRGVVIGDYEGNIWVLGAQYSMSF
;
A
#
# COMPACT_ATOMS: atom_id res chain seq x y z
N MET A 1 8.92 16.48 -45.61
CA MET A 1 8.73 17.30 -44.42
C MET A 1 8.20 16.40 -43.30
N THR A 2 9.01 16.12 -42.36
CA THR A 2 8.96 15.09 -41.34
C THR A 2 8.13 15.52 -40.15
N GLN A 3 7.07 14.82 -39.80
CA GLN A 3 6.36 15.00 -38.53
C GLN A 3 7.18 14.40 -37.38
N ARG A 4 7.81 15.25 -36.61
CA ARG A 4 8.35 14.98 -35.27
C ARG A 4 7.49 15.71 -34.26
N THR A 5 6.40 15.11 -33.77
CA THR A 5 5.61 15.73 -32.68
C THR A 5 4.71 14.73 -31.96
N THR A 6 5.24 13.66 -31.37
CA THR A 6 4.39 12.81 -30.48
C THR A 6 5.12 12.20 -29.28
N MET A 7 6.35 12.61 -28.99
CA MET A 7 7.14 11.98 -27.92
C MET A 7 7.29 12.83 -26.64
N LYS A 8 6.58 13.95 -26.51
CA LYS A 8 6.72 14.87 -25.36
C LYS A 8 5.60 14.82 -24.33
N LEU A 9 4.57 14.00 -24.51
CA LEU A 9 3.41 13.95 -23.60
C LEU A 9 3.45 12.80 -22.56
N ILE A 10 4.27 11.79 -22.76
CA ILE A 10 4.30 10.61 -21.86
C ILE A 10 4.98 10.89 -20.50
N PRO A 11 6.05 11.69 -20.39
CA PRO A 11 6.66 11.96 -19.07
C PRO A 11 5.85 12.87 -18.16
N ALA A 12 4.95 13.71 -18.71
CA ALA A 12 4.21 14.68 -17.91
C ALA A 12 2.95 14.09 -17.23
N LEU A 13 2.39 12.99 -17.73
CA LEU A 13 1.23 12.31 -17.16
C LEU A 13 1.56 11.43 -15.95
N LEU A 14 2.80 11.02 -15.78
CA LEU A 14 3.24 10.19 -14.64
C LEU A 14 3.45 10.99 -13.34
N LEU A 15 3.51 12.31 -13.39
CA LEU A 15 3.82 13.17 -12.23
C LEU A 15 2.59 13.69 -11.46
N VAL A 16 1.35 13.47 -11.94
CA VAL A 16 0.16 14.16 -11.38
C VAL A 16 -0.77 13.25 -10.57
N ALA A 17 -0.56 11.93 -10.51
CA ALA A 17 -1.57 10.99 -10.01
C ALA A 17 -1.18 10.19 -8.76
N PHE A 18 -0.26 10.68 -7.91
CA PHE A 18 0.07 9.99 -6.65
C PHE A 18 -0.71 10.55 -5.46
N SER A 19 -2.02 10.53 -5.51
CA SER A 19 -2.86 10.84 -4.36
C SER A 19 -3.88 9.73 -4.18
N GLY A 20 -3.64 8.87 -3.20
CA GLY A 20 -4.69 8.02 -2.65
C GLY A 20 -4.39 6.56 -2.50
N SER A 21 -5.19 5.92 -1.79
CA SER A 21 -5.02 4.78 -0.94
C SER A 21 -5.84 3.61 -1.40
N ALA A 22 -5.28 2.45 -1.32
CA ALA A 22 -6.01 1.21 -1.05
C ALA A 22 -5.03 0.11 -0.73
N SER A 23 -5.46 -0.88 -0.02
CA SER A 23 -4.53 -1.85 0.52
C SER A 23 -4.93 -3.27 0.16
N ALA A 24 -3.95 -4.06 -0.23
CA ALA A 24 -3.90 -5.47 0.11
C ALA A 24 -3.55 -5.58 1.61
N SER A 25 -3.37 -6.77 2.16
CA SER A 25 -3.04 -7.00 3.58
C SER A 25 -2.15 -5.89 4.18
N GLY A 26 -2.59 -5.28 5.26
CA GLY A 26 -1.97 -4.08 5.80
C GLY A 26 -2.14 -2.87 4.88
N PHE A 27 -1.02 -2.29 4.44
CA PHE A 27 -0.99 -1.18 3.48
C PHE A 27 -0.16 -1.49 2.22
N GLN A 28 0.02 -2.77 1.87
CA GLN A 28 0.64 -3.17 0.62
C GLN A 28 -0.34 -2.99 -0.55
N LEU A 29 0.17 -2.53 -1.70
CA LEU A 29 -0.58 -2.42 -2.95
C LEU A 29 -0.13 -3.52 -3.92
N LEU A 30 -1.06 -4.39 -4.32
CA LEU A 30 -0.83 -5.41 -5.34
C LEU A 30 -1.00 -4.86 -6.76
N GLU A 31 -1.62 -3.70 -6.90
CA GLU A 31 -2.01 -3.04 -8.13
C GLU A 31 -0.81 -2.45 -8.89
N GLN A 32 0.27 -3.24 -8.94
CA GLN A 32 1.50 -2.91 -9.66
C GLN A 32 1.40 -3.23 -11.15
N ASN A 33 0.34 -3.89 -11.58
CA ASN A 33 -0.13 -3.97 -12.95
C ASN A 33 -1.65 -4.16 -12.95
N LEU A 34 -2.29 -4.02 -14.12
CA LEU A 34 -3.72 -4.25 -14.25
C LEU A 34 -4.02 -5.46 -15.13
N SER A 35 -3.02 -6.03 -15.77
CA SER A 35 -3.16 -7.29 -16.50
C SER A 35 -3.43 -8.48 -15.57
N GLY A 36 -2.87 -8.47 -14.35
CA GLY A 36 -3.11 -9.48 -13.31
C GLY A 36 -4.37 -9.25 -12.48
N LEU A 37 -4.99 -8.08 -12.56
CA LEU A 37 -6.14 -7.71 -11.73
C LEU A 37 -7.32 -8.69 -11.91
N GLY A 38 -7.63 -9.04 -13.17
CA GLY A 38 -8.71 -9.97 -13.48
C GLY A 38 -8.51 -11.40 -12.96
N ASN A 39 -7.28 -11.77 -12.63
CA ASN A 39 -6.92 -13.06 -12.02
C ASN A 39 -6.67 -12.97 -10.51
N ALA A 40 -7.04 -11.87 -9.85
CA ALA A 40 -6.65 -11.62 -8.45
C ALA A 40 -5.14 -11.82 -8.24
N TYR A 41 -4.30 -11.48 -9.22
CA TYR A 41 -2.84 -11.66 -9.24
C TYR A 41 -2.35 -13.11 -9.09
N ALA A 42 -3.20 -14.11 -9.32
CA ALA A 42 -2.77 -15.49 -9.40
C ALA A 42 -1.75 -15.66 -10.55
N GLY A 43 -0.68 -16.41 -10.30
CA GLY A 43 0.37 -16.63 -11.28
C GLY A 43 1.35 -15.47 -11.45
N SER A 44 1.31 -14.45 -10.61
CA SER A 44 1.99 -13.15 -10.79
C SER A 44 3.50 -13.26 -11.08
N ALA A 45 4.20 -14.23 -10.47
CA ALA A 45 5.63 -14.45 -10.69
C ALA A 45 5.95 -15.41 -11.86
N ALA A 46 4.95 -16.05 -12.51
CA ALA A 46 5.13 -17.05 -13.55
C ALA A 46 4.62 -16.65 -14.94
N VAL A 47 3.56 -15.83 -15.00
CA VAL A 47 2.81 -15.53 -16.26
C VAL A 47 3.66 -14.74 -17.26
N ALA A 48 4.37 -13.71 -16.84
CA ALA A 48 5.28 -12.90 -17.67
C ALA A 48 4.68 -12.48 -19.04
N GLU A 49 3.46 -11.92 -19.04
CA GLU A 49 2.74 -11.59 -20.27
C GLU A 49 3.00 -10.17 -20.82
N ASN A 50 3.69 -9.32 -20.06
CA ASN A 50 4.08 -7.95 -20.43
C ASN A 50 5.19 -7.39 -19.51
N ALA A 51 5.68 -6.18 -19.81
CA ALA A 51 6.82 -5.57 -19.11
C ALA A 51 6.61 -5.38 -17.60
N SER A 52 5.40 -5.40 -17.07
CA SER A 52 5.13 -5.33 -15.64
C SER A 52 5.64 -6.54 -14.84
N THR A 53 6.06 -7.60 -15.50
CA THR A 53 6.77 -8.73 -14.87
C THR A 53 8.01 -8.26 -14.09
N ILE A 54 8.61 -7.12 -14.45
CA ILE A 54 9.75 -6.49 -13.74
C ILE A 54 9.46 -6.36 -12.25
N TYR A 55 8.23 -5.99 -11.86
CA TYR A 55 7.88 -5.87 -10.46
C TYR A 55 7.71 -7.22 -9.77
N PHE A 56 6.94 -8.14 -10.38
CA PHE A 56 6.59 -9.42 -9.74
C PHE A 56 7.71 -10.45 -9.82
N ASN A 57 8.38 -10.57 -10.98
CA ASN A 57 9.52 -11.46 -11.20
C ASN A 57 10.35 -10.96 -12.38
N PRO A 58 11.49 -10.29 -12.16
CA PRO A 58 12.29 -9.75 -13.25
C PRO A 58 12.80 -10.81 -14.24
N ALA A 59 12.93 -12.08 -13.81
CA ALA A 59 13.29 -13.18 -14.70
C ALA A 59 12.31 -13.36 -15.88
N GLY A 60 11.05 -12.94 -15.69
CA GLY A 60 10.01 -12.97 -16.72
C GLY A 60 10.31 -12.11 -17.95
N MET A 61 11.19 -11.11 -17.86
CA MET A 61 11.58 -10.30 -19.02
C MET A 61 12.11 -11.14 -20.19
N THR A 62 12.75 -12.27 -19.89
CA THR A 62 13.27 -13.19 -20.92
C THR A 62 12.18 -13.87 -21.77
N GLN A 63 10.92 -13.76 -21.38
CA GLN A 63 9.76 -14.28 -22.11
C GLN A 63 9.12 -13.22 -23.03
N LEU A 64 9.54 -11.95 -22.91
CA LEU A 64 8.99 -10.83 -23.66
C LEU A 64 9.63 -10.69 -25.04
N GLN A 65 9.02 -9.86 -25.88
CA GLN A 65 9.59 -9.44 -27.15
C GLN A 65 10.85 -8.56 -26.91
N ASP A 66 11.56 -8.24 -27.98
CA ASP A 66 12.83 -7.49 -27.89
C ASP A 66 12.68 -6.15 -27.16
N ARG A 67 11.57 -5.46 -27.37
CA ARG A 67 11.25 -4.20 -26.70
C ARG A 67 9.79 -4.16 -26.34
N GLU A 68 9.51 -3.87 -25.10
CA GLU A 68 8.13 -3.80 -24.64
C GLU A 68 7.94 -2.66 -23.63
N VAL A 69 6.82 -1.98 -23.76
CA VAL A 69 6.36 -0.97 -22.80
C VAL A 69 4.97 -1.37 -22.31
N SER A 70 4.72 -1.17 -21.03
CA SER A 70 3.37 -1.28 -20.45
C SER A 70 3.12 -0.13 -19.49
N GLY A 71 1.88 0.35 -19.46
CA GLY A 71 1.44 1.39 -18.54
C GLY A 71 0.00 1.17 -18.15
N GLY A 72 -0.29 1.34 -16.87
CA GLY A 72 -1.60 1.08 -16.30
C GLY A 72 -2.01 2.10 -15.26
N LEU A 73 -3.31 2.15 -14.99
CA LEU A 73 -3.94 2.96 -13.96
C LEU A 73 -4.98 2.13 -13.23
N ALA A 74 -4.83 2.01 -11.91
CA ALA A 74 -5.85 1.48 -11.02
C ALA A 74 -6.62 2.63 -10.36
N ALA A 75 -7.94 2.52 -10.32
CA ALA A 75 -8.81 3.30 -9.45
C ALA A 75 -9.24 2.39 -8.30
N ILE A 76 -8.90 2.75 -7.07
CA ILE A 76 -9.13 1.95 -5.90
C ILE A 76 -10.01 2.73 -4.93
N GLY A 77 -11.14 2.15 -4.52
CA GLY A 77 -12.15 2.76 -3.68
C GLY A 77 -12.43 1.92 -2.43
N PRO A 78 -11.64 2.05 -1.35
CA PRO A 78 -11.97 1.47 -0.06
C PRO A 78 -13.16 2.18 0.57
N SER A 79 -13.95 1.43 1.32
CA SER A 79 -14.99 1.89 2.22
C SER A 79 -14.70 1.29 3.58
N PHE A 80 -14.59 2.12 4.61
CA PHE A 80 -14.42 1.72 6.01
C PHE A 80 -15.37 2.52 6.89
N LYS A 81 -16.26 1.83 7.58
CA LYS A 81 -17.24 2.43 8.49
C LYS A 81 -17.06 1.86 9.88
N PHE A 82 -16.86 2.76 10.84
CA PHE A 82 -16.84 2.40 12.25
C PHE A 82 -18.26 2.43 12.81
N LYS A 83 -18.52 1.57 13.79
CA LYS A 83 -19.75 1.55 14.59
C LYS A 83 -19.37 1.41 16.06
N ASP A 84 -19.70 2.42 16.86
CA ASP A 84 -19.39 2.44 18.29
C ASP A 84 -20.10 1.32 19.06
N LYS A 85 -19.40 0.73 20.03
CA LYS A 85 -19.89 -0.26 20.99
C LYS A 85 -19.50 0.06 22.42
N GLY A 86 -19.34 1.33 22.73
CA GLY A 86 -19.07 1.78 24.09
C GLY A 86 -17.65 2.35 24.28
N SER A 87 -17.16 3.10 23.31
CA SER A 87 -15.91 3.87 23.43
C SER A 87 -15.97 4.82 24.62
N ASN A 88 -14.82 4.94 25.32
CA ASN A 88 -14.66 5.84 26.45
C ASN A 88 -13.65 6.94 26.10
N VAL A 89 -14.17 8.06 25.59
CA VAL A 89 -13.41 9.17 25.05
C VAL A 89 -13.95 10.48 25.65
N ALA A 90 -13.36 10.92 26.74
CA ALA A 90 -13.76 12.17 27.41
C ALA A 90 -13.78 13.33 26.41
N TYR A 91 -14.77 14.25 26.53
CA TYR A 91 -14.98 15.43 25.66
C TYR A 91 -15.36 15.17 24.18
N LEU A 92 -15.42 13.89 23.74
CA LEU A 92 -15.98 13.50 22.46
C LEU A 92 -17.29 12.74 22.62
N GLY A 93 -17.85 12.69 23.82
CA GLY A 93 -19.17 12.09 24.07
C GLY A 93 -20.24 12.78 23.23
N GLY A 94 -20.97 12.00 22.41
CA GLY A 94 -21.91 12.51 21.41
C GLY A 94 -21.30 12.88 20.06
N ALA A 95 -19.97 12.70 19.87
CA ALA A 95 -19.36 12.69 18.55
C ALA A 95 -19.82 11.46 17.76
N GLY A 96 -19.87 11.59 16.43
CA GLY A 96 -20.31 10.50 15.55
C GLY A 96 -19.24 9.41 15.37
N ASP A 97 -19.62 8.42 14.59
CA ASP A 97 -18.78 7.25 14.26
C ASP A 97 -17.69 7.55 13.20
N GLY A 98 -17.52 8.80 12.80
CA GLY A 98 -16.47 9.26 11.88
C GLY A 98 -16.80 9.15 10.39
N GLY A 99 -18.02 8.75 10.04
CA GLY A 99 -18.49 8.73 8.66
C GLY A 99 -17.85 7.61 7.81
N GLU A 100 -17.54 7.94 6.57
CA GLU A 100 -16.87 7.06 5.60
C GLU A 100 -15.37 7.38 5.56
N ALA A 101 -14.54 6.54 6.16
CA ALA A 101 -13.10 6.79 6.25
C ALA A 101 -12.31 6.38 5.00
N GLY A 102 -12.95 5.77 4.04
CA GLY A 102 -12.38 5.43 2.74
C GLY A 102 -12.50 6.56 1.71
N GLY A 103 -11.91 6.35 0.56
CA GLY A 103 -11.99 7.31 -0.55
C GLY A 103 -11.33 6.76 -1.81
N TRP A 104 -11.74 7.25 -2.99
CA TRP A 104 -11.17 6.82 -4.26
C TRP A 104 -9.76 7.37 -4.48
N ALA A 105 -8.91 6.50 -4.99
CA ALA A 105 -7.53 6.80 -5.29
C ALA A 105 -7.10 6.26 -6.63
N ALA A 106 -6.17 6.96 -7.29
CA ALA A 106 -5.56 6.54 -8.54
C ALA A 106 -4.12 6.08 -8.31
N VAL A 107 -3.80 4.87 -8.77
CA VAL A 107 -2.45 4.29 -8.64
C VAL A 107 -1.92 3.98 -10.05
N PRO A 108 -1.04 4.82 -10.60
CA PRO A 108 -0.39 4.57 -11.87
C PRO A 108 0.80 3.62 -11.74
N ASN A 109 1.10 2.91 -12.83
CA ASN A 109 2.33 2.16 -12.98
C ASN A 109 2.83 2.22 -14.43
N GLY A 110 4.14 1.96 -14.62
CA GLY A 110 4.75 1.97 -15.93
C GLY A 110 6.03 1.15 -15.97
N TYR A 111 6.26 0.46 -17.10
CA TYR A 111 7.38 -0.46 -17.26
C TYR A 111 7.91 -0.42 -18.69
N VAL A 112 9.22 -0.62 -18.80
CA VAL A 112 9.88 -0.84 -20.07
C VAL A 112 10.86 -2.00 -19.95
N SER A 113 10.87 -2.90 -20.94
CA SER A 113 11.81 -4.00 -21.07
C SER A 113 12.51 -3.93 -22.42
N TRP A 114 13.81 -4.25 -22.44
CA TRP A 114 14.64 -4.22 -23.63
C TRP A 114 15.60 -5.41 -23.65
N ALA A 115 15.55 -6.21 -24.71
CA ALA A 115 16.53 -7.24 -24.98
C ALA A 115 17.85 -6.60 -25.50
N LEU A 116 18.93 -6.77 -24.76
CA LEU A 116 20.28 -6.37 -25.20
C LEU A 116 20.87 -7.46 -26.09
N THR A 117 20.55 -8.71 -25.83
CA THR A 117 20.83 -9.90 -26.65
C THR A 117 19.63 -10.84 -26.60
N LYS A 118 19.66 -11.94 -27.32
CA LYS A 118 18.61 -12.99 -27.23
C LYS A 118 18.40 -13.56 -25.83
N ASP A 119 19.40 -13.45 -24.95
CA ASP A 119 19.38 -14.05 -23.61
C ASP A 119 19.48 -13.02 -22.45
N LEU A 120 19.84 -11.75 -22.75
CA LEU A 120 20.06 -10.71 -21.75
C LEU A 120 19.07 -9.57 -21.95
N TYR A 121 18.32 -9.27 -20.89
CA TYR A 121 17.31 -8.21 -20.85
C TYR A 121 17.59 -7.22 -19.74
N VAL A 122 17.26 -5.97 -19.99
CA VAL A 122 17.23 -4.91 -18.98
C VAL A 122 15.83 -4.29 -18.94
N GLY A 123 15.47 -3.74 -17.79
CA GLY A 123 14.17 -3.10 -17.66
C GLY A 123 14.13 -2.04 -16.58
N LEU A 124 13.09 -1.24 -16.64
CA LEU A 124 12.80 -0.20 -15.65
C LEU A 124 11.31 -0.25 -15.31
N GLY A 125 11.00 -0.30 -14.02
CA GLY A 125 9.64 -0.20 -13.49
C GLY A 125 9.46 1.02 -12.62
N VAL A 126 8.26 1.61 -12.66
CA VAL A 126 7.80 2.66 -11.74
C VAL A 126 6.42 2.28 -11.23
N GLY A 127 6.22 2.34 -9.91
CA GLY A 127 4.95 2.00 -9.28
C GLY A 127 4.90 2.44 -7.83
N ALA A 128 3.83 2.06 -7.14
CA ALA A 128 3.56 2.40 -5.74
C ALA A 128 3.28 1.13 -4.92
N PRO A 129 4.31 0.46 -4.36
CA PRO A 129 4.14 -0.84 -3.68
C PRO A 129 3.36 -0.78 -2.36
N PHE A 130 3.32 0.38 -1.71
CA PHE A 130 2.62 0.59 -0.45
C PHE A 130 1.84 1.89 -0.46
N GLY A 131 0.66 1.87 0.13
CA GLY A 131 -0.21 3.03 0.28
C GLY A 131 -1.44 2.71 1.11
N LEU A 132 -1.86 3.67 1.92
CA LEU A 132 -3.11 3.62 2.68
C LEU A 132 -3.53 5.05 3.00
N LYS A 133 -4.82 5.33 2.84
CA LYS A 133 -5.40 6.54 3.38
C LYS A 133 -6.69 6.20 4.12
N THR A 134 -6.82 6.63 5.34
CA THR A 134 -8.07 6.71 6.09
C THR A 134 -8.26 8.15 6.53
N GLU A 135 -9.48 8.68 6.38
CA GLU A 135 -9.83 10.04 6.75
C GLU A 135 -11.25 10.06 7.28
N TYR A 136 -11.38 10.26 8.59
CA TYR A 136 -12.62 10.33 9.32
C TYR A 136 -13.10 11.77 9.44
N ASP A 137 -14.33 11.98 9.88
CA ASP A 137 -14.81 13.29 10.28
C ASP A 137 -13.91 13.90 11.37
N ASP A 138 -13.71 15.23 11.35
CA ASP A 138 -12.71 15.90 12.21
C ASP A 138 -12.91 15.68 13.72
N ARG A 139 -14.14 15.48 14.16
CA ARG A 139 -14.50 15.31 15.57
C ARG A 139 -15.31 14.04 15.82
N TRP A 140 -14.84 12.92 15.34
CA TRP A 140 -15.45 11.63 15.64
C TRP A 140 -14.91 11.03 16.98
N LEU A 141 -15.54 9.97 17.46
CA LEU A 141 -15.18 9.32 18.72
C LEU A 141 -13.69 8.94 18.82
N GLY A 142 -13.09 8.50 17.72
CA GLY A 142 -11.67 8.11 17.67
C GLY A 142 -10.70 9.24 17.29
N ALA A 143 -11.13 10.52 17.20
CA ALA A 143 -10.31 11.62 16.71
C ALA A 143 -9.01 11.86 17.48
N ALA A 144 -8.95 11.47 18.76
CA ALA A 144 -7.71 11.53 19.55
C ALA A 144 -6.70 10.43 19.18
N GLN A 145 -7.17 9.35 18.55
CA GLN A 145 -6.31 8.28 18.05
C GLN A 145 -5.97 8.49 16.56
N SER A 146 -6.92 8.85 15.70
CA SER A 146 -6.67 9.21 14.30
C SER A 146 -7.85 9.99 13.72
N ILE A 147 -7.58 11.08 13.02
CA ILE A 147 -8.50 11.73 12.09
C ILE A 147 -8.12 11.30 10.67
N LYS A 148 -6.83 11.45 10.33
CA LYS A 148 -6.29 11.07 9.02
C LYS A 148 -4.98 10.32 9.19
N PHE A 149 -4.84 9.26 8.42
CA PHE A 149 -3.57 8.60 8.18
C PHE A 149 -3.41 8.42 6.67
N ASP A 150 -2.32 8.93 6.13
CA ASP A 150 -2.00 8.85 4.70
C ASP A 150 -0.54 8.42 4.57
N ILE A 151 -0.29 7.24 4.02
CA ILE A 151 1.05 6.75 3.69
C ILE A 151 1.08 6.35 2.24
N LYS A 152 2.10 6.78 1.52
CA LYS A 152 2.30 6.47 0.11
C LYS A 152 3.76 6.26 -0.21
N THR A 153 4.02 5.42 -1.22
CA THR A 153 5.36 5.17 -1.71
C THR A 153 5.44 5.36 -3.22
N ILE A 154 6.63 5.70 -3.69
CA ILE A 154 7.00 5.67 -5.11
C ILE A 154 8.24 4.80 -5.21
N ASN A 155 8.20 3.80 -6.08
CA ASN A 155 9.32 2.88 -6.31
C ASN A 155 9.81 3.00 -7.76
N ILE A 156 11.13 3.05 -7.91
CA ILE A 156 11.82 2.95 -9.21
C ILE A 156 12.68 1.69 -9.17
N ASN A 157 12.45 0.78 -10.12
CA ASN A 157 13.02 -0.56 -10.12
C ASN A 157 13.79 -0.87 -11.43
N PRO A 158 15.05 -0.43 -11.59
CA PRO A 158 15.92 -0.95 -12.62
C PRO A 158 16.21 -2.44 -12.38
N SER A 159 16.12 -3.23 -13.45
CA SER A 159 16.21 -4.68 -13.38
C SER A 159 17.00 -5.27 -14.57
N ILE A 160 17.57 -6.44 -14.35
CA ILE A 160 18.27 -7.24 -15.33
C ILE A 160 17.74 -8.67 -15.29
N ALA A 161 17.66 -9.33 -16.44
CA ALA A 161 17.30 -10.74 -16.52
C ALA A 161 18.20 -11.48 -17.54
N TYR A 162 18.50 -12.72 -17.23
CA TYR A 162 19.32 -13.59 -18.05
C TYR A 162 18.66 -14.95 -18.26
N ARG A 163 18.51 -15.35 -19.53
CA ARG A 163 18.07 -16.70 -19.92
C ARG A 163 19.27 -17.63 -19.84
N VAL A 164 19.34 -18.46 -18.79
CA VAL A 164 20.40 -19.43 -18.60
C VAL A 164 20.33 -20.55 -19.66
N ASN A 165 19.11 -20.98 -19.96
CA ASN A 165 18.76 -21.94 -21.01
C ASN A 165 17.26 -21.88 -21.29
N ASP A 166 16.74 -22.76 -22.15
CA ASP A 166 15.32 -22.79 -22.54
C ASP A 166 14.35 -23.09 -21.38
N LYS A 167 14.86 -23.58 -20.24
CA LYS A 167 14.04 -23.95 -19.09
C LYS A 167 14.21 -23.04 -17.88
N VAL A 168 15.29 -22.26 -17.80
CA VAL A 168 15.64 -21.48 -16.61
C VAL A 168 16.02 -20.06 -17.00
N SER A 169 15.36 -19.12 -16.40
CA SER A 169 15.69 -17.69 -16.43
C SER A 169 15.86 -17.15 -15.03
N LEU A 170 16.81 -16.25 -14.85
CA LEU A 170 17.09 -15.57 -13.58
C LEU A 170 16.93 -14.07 -13.80
N GLY A 171 16.58 -13.35 -12.74
CA GLY A 171 16.48 -11.90 -12.79
C GLY A 171 16.74 -11.28 -11.44
N ALA A 172 17.19 -10.02 -11.46
CA ALA A 172 17.40 -9.23 -10.26
C ALA A 172 17.14 -7.75 -10.55
N GLY A 173 16.86 -6.98 -9.51
CA GLY A 173 16.63 -5.54 -9.61
C GLY A 173 17.01 -4.82 -8.33
N LEU A 174 17.27 -3.53 -8.46
CA LEU A 174 17.39 -2.59 -7.36
C LEU A 174 16.08 -1.84 -7.20
N ASN A 175 15.78 -1.38 -6.00
CA ASN A 175 14.58 -0.64 -5.69
C ASN A 175 14.97 0.64 -4.95
N TRP A 176 14.92 1.77 -5.62
CA TRP A 176 14.87 3.05 -4.93
C TRP A 176 13.42 3.34 -4.59
N GLN A 177 13.12 3.60 -3.32
CA GLN A 177 11.75 3.85 -2.91
C GLN A 177 11.68 5.01 -1.95
N LYS A 178 10.83 5.99 -2.29
CA LYS A 178 10.46 7.10 -1.41
C LYS A 178 9.20 6.74 -0.65
N VAL A 179 9.14 7.11 0.64
CA VAL A 179 7.95 7.06 1.49
C VAL A 179 7.58 8.46 1.94
N GLU A 180 6.28 8.76 1.97
CA GLU A 180 5.71 9.94 2.61
C GLU A 180 4.56 9.50 3.50
N ALA A 181 4.48 10.04 4.71
CA ALA A 181 3.42 9.75 5.68
C ALA A 181 2.89 11.02 6.33
N GLU A 182 1.57 11.14 6.42
CA GLU A 182 0.88 12.19 7.16
C GLU A 182 -0.05 11.55 8.20
N TYR A 183 0.02 12.03 9.43
CA TYR A 183 -0.81 11.56 10.52
C TYR A 183 -1.46 12.75 11.24
N VAL A 184 -2.79 12.80 11.25
CA VAL A 184 -3.57 13.88 11.85
C VAL A 184 -4.46 13.32 12.96
N ARG A 185 -4.46 13.96 14.12
CA ARG A 185 -5.34 13.67 15.25
C ARG A 185 -5.54 14.89 16.13
N ILE A 186 -6.51 14.90 17.01
CA ILE A 186 -6.52 15.88 18.11
C ILE A 186 -5.46 15.54 19.14
N ALA A 187 -4.97 16.52 19.88
CA ALA A 187 -3.87 16.37 20.81
C ALA A 187 -4.18 15.39 21.96
N GLY A 188 -5.43 15.36 22.43
CA GLY A 188 -5.90 14.43 23.42
C GLY A 188 -7.31 14.72 23.90
N VAL A 189 -7.85 13.84 24.72
CA VAL A 189 -9.17 13.97 25.38
C VAL A 189 -9.04 14.03 26.90
N ALA A 190 -7.84 13.83 27.43
CA ALA A 190 -7.52 13.98 28.85
C ALA A 190 -6.05 14.34 29.00
N THR A 191 -5.68 15.15 30.00
CA THR A 191 -4.29 15.26 30.45
C THR A 191 -4.00 14.12 31.43
N PRO A 192 -2.79 13.54 31.38
CA PRO A 192 -2.34 12.66 32.46
C PRO A 192 -2.54 13.33 33.83
N ALA A 193 -2.99 12.58 34.82
CA ALA A 193 -3.24 13.12 36.19
C ALA A 193 -2.05 13.89 36.77
N ALA A 194 -0.82 13.49 36.36
CA ALA A 194 0.43 14.18 36.75
C ALA A 194 0.56 15.61 36.19
N LEU A 195 -0.26 16.01 35.23
CA LEU A 195 -0.26 17.34 34.58
C LEU A 195 -1.53 18.16 34.86
N GLY A 196 -2.35 17.78 35.82
CA GLY A 196 -3.49 18.59 36.27
C GLY A 196 -4.89 18.04 35.93
N GLY A 197 -4.98 16.82 35.37
CA GLY A 197 -6.27 16.19 35.09
C GLY A 197 -6.90 16.60 33.77
N PRO A 198 -8.16 16.23 33.52
CA PRO A 198 -8.81 16.40 32.24
C PRO A 198 -8.89 17.85 31.79
N ASP A 199 -8.43 18.15 30.56
CA ASP A 199 -8.54 19.47 29.94
C ASP A 199 -9.26 19.37 28.60
N ALA A 200 -10.51 19.81 28.56
CA ALA A 200 -11.35 19.83 27.36
C ALA A 200 -10.70 20.55 26.17
N ARG A 201 -9.83 21.53 26.44
CA ARG A 201 -9.16 22.33 25.41
C ARG A 201 -8.20 21.50 24.55
N LEU A 202 -7.67 20.39 25.06
CA LEU A 202 -6.83 19.46 24.27
C LEU A 202 -7.60 18.84 23.11
N SER A 203 -8.91 18.68 23.23
CA SER A 203 -9.77 18.18 22.17
C SER A 203 -9.97 19.18 21.01
N HIS A 204 -9.55 20.43 21.18
CA HIS A 204 -9.57 21.49 20.18
C HIS A 204 -8.20 21.82 19.59
N VAL A 205 -7.18 21.02 19.90
CA VAL A 205 -5.84 21.16 19.33
C VAL A 205 -5.60 20.02 18.35
N VAL A 206 -5.41 20.35 17.08
CA VAL A 206 -5.09 19.41 16.02
C VAL A 206 -3.56 19.25 15.92
N SER A 207 -3.10 18.03 15.92
CA SER A 207 -1.71 17.63 15.73
C SER A 207 -1.56 17.02 14.35
N THR A 208 -0.76 17.65 13.49
CA THR A 208 -0.43 17.17 12.15
C THR A 208 1.05 16.79 12.11
N MET A 209 1.36 15.54 11.85
CA MET A 209 2.71 15.00 11.71
C MET A 209 2.96 14.63 10.26
N LYS A 210 4.07 15.08 9.69
CA LYS A 210 4.52 14.73 8.34
C LYS A 210 5.93 14.18 8.41
N LEU A 211 6.15 13.08 7.70
CA LEU A 211 7.41 12.36 7.69
C LEU A 211 7.70 11.85 6.28
N ASP A 212 8.94 11.95 5.85
CA ASP A 212 9.37 11.36 4.59
C ASP A 212 10.83 10.84 4.66
N ASP A 213 11.16 9.95 3.74
CA ASP A 213 12.51 9.44 3.50
C ASP A 213 12.57 8.68 2.19
N ASP A 214 13.77 8.42 1.70
CA ASP A 214 14.01 7.48 0.62
C ASP A 214 15.09 6.46 1.00
N ALA A 215 14.94 5.24 0.50
CA ALA A 215 15.85 4.16 0.82
C ALA A 215 15.93 3.14 -0.32
N TRP A 216 16.91 2.24 -0.21
CA TRP A 216 17.18 1.22 -1.21
C TRP A 216 16.82 -0.17 -0.72
N GLY A 217 16.32 -0.97 -1.65
CA GLY A 217 16.12 -2.40 -1.52
C GLY A 217 16.55 -3.12 -2.79
N TRP A 218 16.27 -4.41 -2.85
CA TRP A 218 16.55 -5.24 -4.01
C TRP A 218 15.46 -6.29 -4.20
N ASN A 219 15.40 -6.86 -5.39
CA ASN A 219 14.56 -8.03 -5.67
C ASN A 219 15.29 -9.01 -6.58
N ALA A 220 14.94 -10.27 -6.47
CA ALA A 220 15.47 -11.33 -7.32
C ALA A 220 14.37 -12.35 -7.62
N GLY A 221 14.49 -13.02 -8.74
CA GLY A 221 13.56 -14.06 -9.11
C GLY A 221 14.11 -15.06 -10.10
N ALA A 222 13.41 -16.17 -10.21
CA ALA A 222 13.66 -17.23 -11.15
C ALA A 222 12.36 -17.66 -11.84
N LEU A 223 12.46 -18.03 -13.10
CA LEU A 223 11.37 -18.60 -13.87
C LEU A 223 11.81 -19.94 -14.45
N PHE A 224 11.03 -20.97 -14.19
CA PHE A 224 11.26 -22.33 -14.64
C PHE A 224 10.18 -22.76 -15.62
N THR A 225 10.54 -23.07 -16.86
CA THR A 225 9.69 -23.69 -17.86
C THR A 225 9.85 -25.22 -17.76
N LEU A 226 8.96 -25.85 -16.97
CA LEU A 226 9.03 -27.28 -16.71
C LEU A 226 8.58 -28.11 -17.92
N SER A 227 7.62 -27.56 -18.66
CA SER A 227 7.11 -28.12 -19.91
C SER A 227 6.56 -26.99 -20.79
N PRO A 228 6.17 -27.25 -22.05
CA PRO A 228 5.49 -26.25 -22.90
C PRO A 228 4.18 -25.71 -22.30
N SER A 229 3.58 -26.43 -21.35
CA SER A 229 2.33 -26.10 -20.69
C SER A 229 2.46 -25.66 -19.24
N THR A 230 3.67 -25.75 -18.63
CA THR A 230 3.85 -25.53 -17.18
C THR A 230 5.02 -24.62 -16.90
N LYS A 231 4.77 -23.49 -16.26
CA LYS A 231 5.81 -22.61 -15.73
C LYS A 231 5.67 -22.46 -14.21
N VAL A 232 6.78 -22.31 -13.54
CA VAL A 232 6.84 -22.00 -12.10
C VAL A 232 7.73 -20.78 -11.92
N GLY A 233 7.23 -19.80 -11.21
CA GLY A 233 7.95 -18.57 -10.88
C GLY A 233 8.20 -18.45 -9.39
N VAL A 234 9.40 -18.01 -9.02
CA VAL A 234 9.78 -17.70 -7.64
C VAL A 234 10.33 -16.28 -7.63
N SER A 235 9.87 -15.49 -6.67
CA SER A 235 10.33 -14.10 -6.53
C SER A 235 10.47 -13.72 -5.07
N TYR A 236 11.49 -12.94 -4.79
CA TYR A 236 11.72 -12.34 -3.49
C TYR A 236 12.03 -10.85 -3.65
N ARG A 237 11.42 -10.03 -2.81
CA ARG A 237 11.69 -8.60 -2.67
C ARG A 237 12.11 -8.32 -1.24
N SER A 238 13.25 -7.66 -1.06
CA SER A 238 13.80 -7.36 0.26
C SER A 238 12.97 -6.34 1.03
N GLN A 239 13.10 -6.35 2.34
CA GLN A 239 12.66 -5.23 3.16
C GLN A 239 13.40 -3.94 2.79
N ILE A 240 12.77 -2.79 3.05
CA ILE A 240 13.37 -1.47 2.89
C ILE A 240 13.26 -0.72 4.22
N LYS A 241 14.40 -0.29 4.76
CA LYS A 241 14.48 0.39 6.08
C LYS A 241 14.61 1.88 5.87
N TYR A 242 13.70 2.64 6.46
CA TYR A 242 13.67 4.08 6.45
C TYR A 242 14.03 4.66 7.80
N HIS A 243 14.68 5.81 7.77
CA HIS A 243 14.95 6.68 8.92
C HIS A 243 14.29 8.03 8.67
N THR A 244 12.96 8.02 8.65
CA THR A 244 12.15 9.16 8.27
C THR A 244 12.41 10.36 9.19
N THR A 245 12.41 11.54 8.58
CA THR A 245 12.45 12.83 9.25
C THR A 245 11.25 13.66 8.83
N GLY A 246 10.94 14.69 9.61
CA GLY A 246 9.82 15.56 9.28
C GLY A 246 9.47 16.50 10.41
N ASP A 247 8.20 16.89 10.48
CA ASP A 247 7.74 17.87 11.46
C ASP A 247 6.36 17.50 12.06
N VAL A 248 6.08 18.06 13.24
CA VAL A 248 4.75 18.12 13.82
C VAL A 248 4.34 19.55 14.05
N THR A 249 3.13 19.89 13.66
CA THR A 249 2.49 21.16 13.96
C THR A 249 1.29 20.95 14.87
N LEU A 250 1.07 21.89 15.80
CA LEU A 250 -0.11 21.95 16.65
C LEU A 250 -0.89 23.22 16.31
N ALA A 251 -2.17 23.08 16.00
CA ALA A 251 -3.04 24.18 15.61
C ALA A 251 -4.38 24.07 16.34
N ASP A 252 -5.07 25.19 16.48
CA ASP A 252 -6.48 25.19 16.88
C ASP A 252 -7.35 24.58 15.77
N ASP A 253 -8.45 23.93 16.14
CA ASP A 253 -9.40 23.30 15.22
C ASP A 253 -10.34 24.34 14.53
N GLY A 254 -10.05 25.62 14.64
CA GLY A 254 -10.84 26.73 14.10
C GLY A 254 -11.89 27.28 15.05
N THR A 255 -12.06 26.71 16.23
CA THR A 255 -13.02 27.19 17.25
C THR A 255 -12.48 28.31 18.13
N GLY A 256 -11.16 28.51 18.17
CA GLY A 256 -10.46 29.41 19.07
C GLY A 256 -10.26 28.84 20.47
N LEU A 257 -10.87 27.71 20.80
CA LEU A 257 -10.79 27.07 22.12
C LEU A 257 -9.43 26.39 22.35
N GLY A 258 -8.79 25.93 21.30
CA GLY A 258 -7.47 25.30 21.32
C GLY A 258 -6.30 26.28 21.39
N THR A 259 -6.49 27.55 21.01
CA THR A 259 -5.41 28.54 20.84
C THR A 259 -4.57 28.73 22.11
N ALA A 260 -5.21 28.95 23.26
CA ALA A 260 -4.50 29.11 24.54
C ALA A 260 -3.78 27.83 24.97
N THR A 261 -4.38 26.67 24.73
CA THR A 261 -3.80 25.36 25.05
C THR A 261 -2.60 25.04 24.15
N ALA A 262 -2.70 25.32 22.86
CA ALA A 262 -1.57 25.19 21.95
C ALA A 262 -0.41 26.09 22.37
N ALA A 263 -0.69 27.32 22.80
CA ALA A 263 0.32 28.24 23.32
C ALA A 263 0.96 27.71 24.62
N VAL A 264 0.18 27.15 25.56
CA VAL A 264 0.69 26.53 26.79
C VAL A 264 1.53 25.31 26.49
N MET A 265 1.09 24.44 25.58
CA MET A 265 1.86 23.27 25.14
C MET A 265 3.19 23.70 24.49
N SER A 266 3.18 24.79 23.74
CA SER A 266 4.39 25.42 23.20
C SER A 266 5.32 25.92 24.32
N SER A 267 4.79 26.64 25.30
CA SER A 267 5.57 27.17 26.44
C SER A 267 6.09 26.09 27.36
N ALA A 268 5.39 24.98 27.52
CA ALA A 268 5.79 23.83 28.30
C ALA A 268 6.83 22.92 27.60
N GLY A 269 7.34 23.33 26.45
CA GLY A 269 8.35 22.56 25.70
C GLY A 269 7.79 21.56 24.70
N HIS A 270 6.49 21.59 24.43
CA HIS A 270 5.85 20.75 23.43
C HIS A 270 5.72 21.43 22.05
N GLY A 271 6.19 22.67 21.90
CA GLY A 271 6.29 23.47 20.67
C GLY A 271 5.06 23.46 19.76
N TYR A 272 4.75 24.59 19.14
CA TYR A 272 3.79 24.64 18.01
C TYR A 272 4.28 23.82 16.81
N ALA A 273 5.60 23.75 16.64
CA ALA A 273 6.27 22.91 15.67
C ALA A 273 7.49 22.25 16.32
N SER A 274 7.75 21.04 15.95
CA SER A 274 8.97 20.31 16.34
C SER A 274 9.40 19.43 15.16
N ASP A 275 10.71 19.25 15.04
CA ASP A 275 11.23 18.24 14.13
C ASP A 275 10.92 16.85 14.68
N LEU A 276 10.69 15.93 13.78
CA LEU A 276 10.39 14.53 14.07
C LEU A 276 11.41 13.60 13.43
N LYS A 277 11.52 12.42 14.01
CA LYS A 277 12.14 11.25 13.39
C LYS A 277 11.37 9.98 13.74
N ALA A 278 11.36 9.02 12.82
CA ALA A 278 10.89 7.67 13.06
C ALA A 278 11.67 6.65 12.24
N SER A 279 11.69 5.39 12.69
CA SER A 279 12.18 4.28 11.89
C SER A 279 11.02 3.44 11.43
N LEU A 280 10.96 3.17 10.13
CA LEU A 280 9.93 2.36 9.51
C LEU A 280 10.60 1.33 8.61
N THR A 281 10.16 0.07 8.68
CA THR A 281 10.66 -0.99 7.81
C THR A 281 9.53 -1.50 6.93
N MET A 282 9.58 -1.24 5.61
CA MET A 282 8.64 -1.90 4.70
C MET A 282 9.00 -3.38 4.59
N PRO A 283 8.01 -4.29 4.67
CA PRO A 283 8.25 -5.71 4.75
C PRO A 283 8.82 -6.30 3.47
N GLU A 284 9.56 -7.37 3.63
CA GLU A 284 9.96 -8.26 2.56
C GLU A 284 8.77 -9.09 2.06
N LYS A 285 8.90 -9.59 0.83
CA LYS A 285 7.86 -10.41 0.19
C LYS A 285 8.48 -11.59 -0.56
N PHE A 286 7.88 -12.76 -0.40
CA PHE A 286 8.16 -13.95 -1.19
C PHE A 286 6.92 -14.36 -1.98
N ILE A 287 7.10 -14.79 -3.24
CA ILE A 287 6.02 -15.25 -4.12
C ILE A 287 6.45 -16.56 -4.78
N LEU A 288 5.57 -17.54 -4.75
CA LEU A 288 5.64 -18.76 -5.54
C LEU A 288 4.40 -18.84 -6.42
N SER A 289 4.58 -18.93 -7.72
CA SER A 289 3.50 -18.94 -8.70
C SER A 289 3.61 -20.12 -9.66
N VAL A 290 2.47 -20.58 -10.14
CA VAL A 290 2.34 -21.58 -11.18
C VAL A 290 1.44 -21.05 -12.30
N ASP A 291 1.87 -21.25 -13.53
CA ASP A 291 1.09 -21.05 -14.75
C ASP A 291 0.97 -22.41 -15.45
N GLN A 292 -0.27 -22.90 -15.63
CA GLN A 292 -0.59 -24.19 -16.20
C GLN A 292 -1.59 -24.08 -17.35
N LYS A 293 -1.15 -24.30 -18.57
CA LYS A 293 -2.05 -24.46 -19.73
C LYS A 293 -2.71 -25.84 -19.67
N LEU A 294 -4.03 -25.87 -19.63
CA LEU A 294 -4.83 -27.10 -19.61
C LEU A 294 -5.26 -27.52 -21.03
N SER A 295 -5.45 -26.54 -21.91
CA SER A 295 -5.82 -26.72 -23.32
C SER A 295 -5.47 -25.46 -24.10
N ASP A 296 -5.78 -25.43 -25.39
CA ASP A 296 -5.62 -24.22 -26.25
C ASP A 296 -6.47 -23.03 -25.78
N LYS A 297 -7.54 -23.31 -25.00
CA LYS A 297 -8.47 -22.27 -24.51
C LYS A 297 -8.35 -21.99 -23.03
N TRP A 298 -7.92 -22.94 -22.22
CA TRP A 298 -7.91 -22.81 -20.77
C TRP A 298 -6.50 -22.82 -20.19
N GLU A 299 -6.24 -21.86 -19.34
CA GLU A 299 -5.04 -21.73 -18.54
C GLU A 299 -5.43 -21.50 -17.08
N MET A 300 -4.80 -22.20 -16.17
CA MET A 300 -4.99 -22.09 -14.73
C MET A 300 -3.77 -21.47 -14.08
N LEU A 301 -4.00 -20.61 -13.10
CA LEU A 301 -2.98 -19.84 -12.40
C LEU A 301 -3.10 -20.07 -10.90
N GLY A 302 -1.96 -20.20 -10.25
CA GLY A 302 -1.88 -20.31 -8.79
C GLY A 302 -0.79 -19.42 -8.22
N ASP A 303 -1.01 -18.89 -7.02
CA ASP A 303 -0.06 -18.03 -6.32
C ASP A 303 -0.15 -18.26 -4.82
N VAL A 304 1.01 -18.40 -4.18
CA VAL A 304 1.17 -18.35 -2.74
C VAL A 304 2.22 -17.29 -2.44
N SER A 305 1.87 -16.33 -1.63
CA SER A 305 2.81 -15.29 -1.22
C SER A 305 2.82 -15.10 0.30
N TRP A 306 3.99 -14.72 0.79
CA TRP A 306 4.26 -14.39 2.18
C TRP A 306 4.83 -12.98 2.26
N THR A 307 4.37 -12.21 3.26
CA THR A 307 4.85 -10.86 3.54
C THR A 307 5.26 -10.75 5.00
N GLY A 308 6.50 -10.33 5.26
CA GLY A 308 7.13 -10.25 6.58
C GLY A 308 6.71 -9.03 7.40
N TRP A 309 5.42 -8.89 7.68
CA TRP A 309 4.86 -7.77 8.43
C TRP A 309 5.32 -7.68 9.89
N SER A 310 5.82 -8.78 10.47
CA SER A 310 6.40 -8.78 11.81
C SER A 310 7.64 -7.89 11.95
N SER A 311 8.20 -7.42 10.83
CA SER A 311 9.25 -6.39 10.78
C SER A 311 8.78 -5.02 11.30
N ILE A 312 7.45 -4.81 11.47
CA ILE A 312 6.84 -3.59 12.02
C ILE A 312 6.11 -3.93 13.33
N PRO A 313 6.82 -4.18 14.44
CA PRO A 313 6.16 -4.47 15.73
C PRO A 313 5.56 -3.20 16.35
N LYS A 314 6.18 -2.05 16.10
CA LYS A 314 5.72 -0.71 16.46
C LYS A 314 6.45 0.35 15.67
N VAL A 315 5.89 1.56 15.64
CA VAL A 315 6.54 2.76 15.09
C VAL A 315 6.50 3.86 16.16
N ASP A 316 7.67 4.21 16.68
CA ASP A 316 7.84 5.34 17.60
C ASP A 316 8.21 6.59 16.81
N ILE A 317 7.36 7.61 16.84
CA ILE A 317 7.61 8.93 16.26
C ILE A 317 8.13 9.84 17.37
N MET A 318 9.38 10.27 17.26
CA MET A 318 10.11 11.00 18.29
C MET A 318 10.33 12.45 17.89
N ARG A 319 10.12 13.38 18.82
CA ARG A 319 10.51 14.79 18.66
C ARG A 319 12.02 14.93 18.80
N THR A 320 12.63 15.75 17.96
CA THR A 320 14.07 16.02 17.95
C THR A 320 14.42 17.48 18.22
N SER A 321 13.42 18.38 18.15
CA SER A 321 13.55 19.80 18.47
C SER A 321 12.36 20.28 19.29
N GLY A 322 12.43 21.49 19.85
CA GLY A 322 11.34 22.10 20.62
C GLY A 322 11.07 21.42 21.98
N ILE A 323 11.92 20.49 22.44
CA ILE A 323 11.76 19.72 23.66
C ILE A 323 12.53 20.41 24.80
N ARG A 324 11.83 20.82 25.86
CA ARG A 324 12.49 21.38 27.08
C ARG A 324 12.94 20.32 28.07
N SER A 325 12.41 19.10 27.94
CA SER A 325 12.75 17.99 28.82
C SER A 325 13.53 16.92 28.09
N THR A 326 14.58 16.43 28.72
CA THR A 326 15.39 15.30 28.24
C THR A 326 14.76 13.95 28.58
N SER A 327 13.58 13.90 29.23
CA SER A 327 12.91 12.65 29.53
C SER A 327 12.36 12.00 28.24
N SER A 328 12.56 10.70 28.09
CA SER A 328 12.12 9.94 26.91
C SER A 328 10.60 10.00 26.69
N ALA A 329 9.81 10.17 27.76
CA ALA A 329 8.36 10.28 27.70
C ALA A 329 7.88 11.58 27.01
N THR A 330 8.61 12.69 27.18
CA THR A 330 8.28 13.97 26.54
C THR A 330 8.83 14.10 25.12
N ALA A 331 9.82 13.27 24.76
CA ALA A 331 10.38 13.22 23.41
C ALA A 331 9.43 12.48 22.44
N LYS A 332 8.55 11.61 22.93
CA LYS A 332 7.65 10.82 22.10
C LYS A 332 6.45 11.66 21.63
N ALA A 333 6.26 11.79 20.32
CA ALA A 333 5.09 12.44 19.72
C ALA A 333 3.93 11.46 19.56
N GLN A 334 4.24 10.23 19.08
CA GLN A 334 3.27 9.17 18.81
C GLN A 334 3.94 7.80 18.89
N THR A 335 3.21 6.78 19.32
CA THR A 335 3.54 5.38 19.10
C THR A 335 2.38 4.71 18.37
N LEU A 336 2.68 3.98 17.32
CA LEU A 336 1.76 3.07 16.64
C LEU A 336 2.15 1.65 17.07
N GLU A 337 1.41 1.09 18.02
CA GLU A 337 1.59 -0.30 18.48
C GLU A 337 0.94 -1.25 17.48
N THR A 338 1.65 -1.65 16.44
CA THR A 338 1.13 -2.48 15.36
C THR A 338 1.05 -3.95 15.75
N ASP A 339 2.05 -4.47 16.48
CA ASP A 339 2.15 -5.89 16.87
C ASP A 339 1.79 -6.85 15.71
N PHE A 340 2.25 -6.55 14.50
CA PHE A 340 1.89 -7.30 13.31
C PHE A 340 2.47 -8.72 13.32
N ARG A 341 1.73 -9.63 12.69
CA ARG A 341 2.23 -10.95 12.29
C ARG A 341 2.56 -10.96 10.81
N ASP A 342 3.38 -11.91 10.40
CA ASP A 342 3.54 -12.20 8.98
C ASP A 342 2.23 -12.68 8.39
N ALA A 343 1.98 -12.32 7.14
CA ALA A 343 0.74 -12.59 6.46
C ALA A 343 0.94 -13.43 5.20
N TRP A 344 0.02 -14.36 4.96
CA TRP A 344 -0.03 -15.22 3.81
C TRP A 344 -1.17 -14.85 2.89
N ARG A 345 -0.95 -15.00 1.60
CA ARG A 345 -1.98 -14.85 0.58
C ARG A 345 -1.94 -16.04 -0.36
N VAL A 346 -3.13 -16.55 -0.71
CA VAL A 346 -3.31 -17.63 -1.69
C VAL A 346 -4.28 -17.12 -2.76
N ALA A 347 -3.94 -17.30 -4.03
CA ALA A 347 -4.79 -16.92 -5.15
C ALA A 347 -4.89 -18.06 -6.18
N LEU A 348 -6.06 -18.17 -6.77
CA LEU A 348 -6.35 -19.04 -7.91
C LEU A 348 -6.96 -18.20 -9.02
N GLY A 349 -6.52 -18.42 -10.24
CA GLY A 349 -7.01 -17.73 -11.42
C GLY A 349 -7.23 -18.68 -12.59
N ALA A 350 -8.04 -18.24 -13.52
CA ALA A 350 -8.24 -18.92 -14.80
C ALA A 350 -8.33 -17.92 -15.93
N ASN A 351 -7.76 -18.28 -17.07
CA ASN A 351 -7.88 -17.55 -18.32
C ASN A 351 -8.64 -18.41 -19.33
N TYR A 352 -9.54 -17.78 -20.07
CA TYR A 352 -10.27 -18.41 -21.16
C TYR A 352 -10.06 -17.63 -22.47
N ALA A 353 -9.38 -18.24 -23.43
CA ALA A 353 -9.22 -17.70 -24.77
C ALA A 353 -10.54 -17.87 -25.55
N VAL A 354 -11.27 -16.78 -25.74
CA VAL A 354 -12.49 -16.75 -26.54
C VAL A 354 -12.13 -16.95 -28.02
N ASN A 355 -11.11 -16.21 -28.47
CA ASN A 355 -10.50 -16.29 -29.80
C ASN A 355 -9.09 -15.66 -29.73
N ASP A 356 -8.40 -15.48 -30.85
CA ASP A 356 -7.04 -14.93 -30.89
C ASP A 356 -6.93 -13.49 -30.38
N ALA A 357 -8.04 -12.73 -30.43
CA ALA A 357 -8.07 -11.33 -30.00
C ALA A 357 -8.58 -11.12 -28.57
N TRP A 358 -9.34 -12.06 -28.01
CA TRP A 358 -10.02 -11.89 -26.73
C TRP A 358 -9.74 -13.02 -25.74
N LYS A 359 -9.33 -12.63 -24.54
CA LYS A 359 -9.15 -13.53 -23.39
C LYS A 359 -9.95 -12.98 -22.20
N LEU A 360 -10.72 -13.83 -21.55
CA LEU A 360 -11.39 -13.52 -20.27
C LEU A 360 -10.53 -14.03 -19.13
N LYS A 361 -10.55 -13.29 -18.03
CA LYS A 361 -9.75 -13.57 -16.82
C LYS A 361 -10.67 -13.65 -15.61
N PHE A 362 -10.43 -14.62 -14.73
CA PHE A 362 -11.19 -14.85 -13.52
C PHE A 362 -10.21 -15.09 -12.37
N GLY A 363 -10.54 -14.63 -11.18
CA GLY A 363 -9.68 -14.83 -10.02
C GLY A 363 -10.41 -14.78 -8.70
N ILE A 364 -9.90 -15.57 -7.76
CA ILE A 364 -10.28 -15.53 -6.34
C ILE A 364 -9.02 -15.58 -5.50
N ALA A 365 -8.99 -14.83 -4.38
CA ALA A 365 -7.91 -14.93 -3.43
C ALA A 365 -8.41 -14.79 -2.00
N TYR A 366 -7.66 -15.40 -1.08
CA TYR A 366 -7.70 -15.13 0.34
C TYR A 366 -6.42 -14.45 0.76
N ASP A 367 -6.55 -13.34 1.48
CA ASP A 367 -5.45 -12.49 1.90
C ASP A 367 -5.54 -12.25 3.41
N GLN A 368 -4.57 -12.79 4.15
CA GLN A 368 -4.55 -12.75 5.60
C GLN A 368 -4.10 -11.39 6.11
N THR A 369 -4.81 -10.81 7.07
CA THR A 369 -4.40 -9.56 7.72
C THR A 369 -3.17 -9.75 8.62
N PRO A 370 -2.25 -8.75 8.68
CA PRO A 370 -1.18 -8.74 9.68
C PRO A 370 -1.69 -8.43 11.10
N VAL A 371 -2.86 -7.84 11.25
CA VAL A 371 -3.44 -7.49 12.57
C VAL A 371 -3.84 -8.75 13.33
N LYS A 372 -3.26 -8.96 14.51
CA LYS A 372 -3.48 -10.19 15.28
C LYS A 372 -4.81 -10.22 16.03
N LYS A 373 -5.22 -9.09 16.62
CA LYS A 373 -6.35 -9.03 17.56
C LYS A 373 -6.98 -7.63 17.64
N ALA A 374 -8.17 -7.53 18.18
CA ALA A 374 -8.90 -6.28 18.36
C ALA A 374 -8.12 -5.22 19.15
N THR A 375 -7.30 -5.64 20.14
CA THR A 375 -6.53 -4.72 21.00
C THR A 375 -5.28 -4.14 20.33
N SER A 376 -4.79 -4.71 19.23
CA SER A 376 -3.68 -4.19 18.42
C SER A 376 -4.14 -3.57 17.10
N ARG A 377 -5.47 -3.54 16.84
CA ARG A 377 -6.01 -2.84 15.67
C ARG A 377 -5.97 -1.35 15.89
N LEU A 378 -5.38 -0.63 14.93
CA LEU A 378 -5.32 0.83 14.97
C LEU A 378 -6.53 1.43 14.27
N THR A 379 -7.06 2.53 14.79
CA THR A 379 -8.07 3.35 14.10
C THR A 379 -7.56 3.86 12.75
N ALA A 380 -6.26 4.15 12.66
CA ALA A 380 -5.58 4.55 11.43
C ALA A 380 -5.54 3.44 10.35
N MET A 381 -5.72 2.16 10.75
CA MET A 381 -5.63 1.02 9.84
C MET A 381 -6.63 -0.08 10.25
N PRO A 382 -7.91 0.06 9.89
CA PRO A 382 -8.98 -0.88 10.22
C PRO A 382 -8.94 -2.11 9.30
N ASP A 383 -7.84 -2.87 9.32
CA ASP A 383 -7.61 -4.02 8.45
C ASP A 383 -8.10 -5.34 9.05
N ASN A 384 -8.55 -6.26 8.19
CA ASN A 384 -8.86 -7.66 8.51
C ASN A 384 -8.59 -8.56 7.31
N ASP A 385 -8.78 -9.89 7.48
CA ASP A 385 -8.71 -10.86 6.38
C ASP A 385 -9.63 -10.47 5.22
N ARG A 386 -9.18 -10.75 4.01
CA ARG A 386 -9.85 -10.32 2.79
C ARG A 386 -10.12 -11.47 1.84
N ILE A 387 -11.26 -11.40 1.17
CA ILE A 387 -11.62 -12.28 0.07
C ILE A 387 -11.74 -11.44 -1.19
N TRP A 388 -11.00 -11.83 -2.23
CA TRP A 388 -10.97 -11.17 -3.52
C TRP A 388 -11.81 -11.92 -4.52
N LEU A 389 -12.63 -11.21 -5.28
CA LEU A 389 -13.37 -11.71 -6.42
C LEU A 389 -13.03 -10.82 -7.61
N SER A 390 -12.39 -11.39 -8.63
CA SER A 390 -11.83 -10.64 -9.75
C SER A 390 -12.38 -11.15 -11.08
N PHE A 391 -12.59 -10.21 -11.98
CA PHE A 391 -12.94 -10.46 -13.37
C PHE A 391 -12.16 -9.50 -14.27
N GLY A 392 -11.77 -9.96 -15.47
CA GLY A 392 -11.07 -9.13 -16.45
C GLY A 392 -11.23 -9.61 -17.85
N ALA A 393 -10.83 -8.75 -18.77
CA ALA A 393 -10.75 -9.06 -20.18
C ALA A 393 -9.46 -8.47 -20.78
N GLN A 394 -8.81 -9.23 -21.62
CA GLN A 394 -7.71 -8.76 -22.46
C GLN A 394 -8.15 -8.72 -23.90
N TRP A 395 -7.91 -7.59 -24.55
CA TRP A 395 -8.10 -7.41 -25.99
C TRP A 395 -6.75 -7.18 -26.65
N ALA A 396 -6.42 -8.02 -27.64
CA ALA A 396 -5.23 -7.92 -28.47
C ALA A 396 -5.62 -7.40 -29.87
N PRO A 397 -5.66 -6.06 -30.10
CA PRO A 397 -6.00 -5.48 -31.40
C PRO A 397 -4.96 -5.81 -32.47
N SER A 398 -3.75 -6.18 -32.07
CA SER A 398 -2.68 -6.64 -32.95
C SER A 398 -1.80 -7.67 -32.23
N LYS A 399 -0.85 -8.27 -32.95
CA LYS A 399 0.14 -9.19 -32.35
C LYS A 399 1.12 -8.50 -31.41
N THR A 400 1.22 -7.18 -31.48
CA THR A 400 2.18 -6.38 -30.72
C THR A 400 1.53 -5.50 -29.67
N SER A 401 0.22 -5.46 -29.54
CA SER A 401 -0.47 -4.62 -28.57
C SER A 401 -1.59 -5.35 -27.85
N LYS A 402 -1.77 -5.03 -26.57
CA LYS A 402 -2.79 -5.59 -25.70
C LYS A 402 -3.36 -4.48 -24.82
N LEU A 403 -4.68 -4.53 -24.61
CA LEU A 403 -5.40 -3.75 -23.63
C LEU A 403 -6.01 -4.71 -22.61
N ASP A 404 -5.63 -4.58 -21.37
CA ASP A 404 -6.21 -5.32 -20.24
C ASP A 404 -7.16 -4.41 -19.46
N LEU A 405 -8.35 -4.93 -19.18
CA LEU A 405 -9.35 -4.31 -18.31
C LEU A 405 -9.65 -5.27 -17.16
N GLY A 406 -9.75 -4.76 -15.96
CA GLY A 406 -10.04 -5.59 -14.79
C GLY A 406 -10.89 -4.86 -13.76
N ALA A 407 -11.68 -5.65 -13.04
CA ALA A 407 -12.46 -5.22 -11.88
C ALA A 407 -12.33 -6.26 -10.76
N THR A 408 -12.17 -5.79 -9.54
CA THR A 408 -12.08 -6.65 -8.35
C THR A 408 -12.95 -6.06 -7.25
N TYR A 409 -13.72 -6.92 -6.62
CA TYR A 409 -14.38 -6.66 -5.35
C TYR A 409 -13.62 -7.38 -4.24
N ILE A 410 -13.24 -6.64 -3.20
CA ILE A 410 -12.55 -7.18 -2.03
C ILE A 410 -13.46 -7.00 -0.83
N HIS A 411 -13.94 -8.11 -0.31
CA HIS A 411 -14.65 -8.14 0.97
C HIS A 411 -13.62 -8.18 2.11
N VAL A 412 -13.62 -7.17 2.95
CA VAL A 412 -12.86 -7.16 4.21
C VAL A 412 -13.79 -7.72 5.28
N LYS A 413 -13.37 -8.79 5.97
CA LYS A 413 -14.16 -9.36 7.05
C LYS A 413 -14.43 -8.33 8.13
N ASP A 414 -15.63 -8.29 8.66
CA ASP A 414 -15.99 -7.44 9.79
C ASP A 414 -15.03 -7.67 10.96
N ASN A 415 -14.68 -6.59 11.63
CA ASN A 415 -13.65 -6.67 12.64
C ASN A 415 -13.92 -5.77 13.85
N GLU A 416 -13.62 -6.32 15.02
CA GLU A 416 -13.70 -5.61 16.28
C GLU A 416 -12.43 -4.79 16.50
N ILE A 417 -12.59 -3.60 17.11
CA ILE A 417 -11.51 -2.81 17.68
C ILE A 417 -11.74 -2.59 19.17
N HIS A 418 -10.67 -2.73 19.94
CA HIS A 418 -10.61 -2.38 21.36
C HIS A 418 -9.25 -1.74 21.62
N ASN A 419 -9.07 -0.52 21.14
CA ASN A 419 -7.79 0.18 21.22
C ASN A 419 -7.79 1.12 22.42
N ASP A 420 -7.02 0.75 23.45
CA ASP A 420 -6.86 1.53 24.68
C ASP A 420 -5.58 2.37 24.62
N GLN A 421 -5.76 3.68 24.48
CA GLN A 421 -4.71 4.69 24.57
C GLN A 421 -4.97 5.70 25.71
N SER A 422 -5.68 5.28 26.75
CA SER A 422 -6.00 6.11 27.92
C SER A 422 -4.75 6.57 28.66
N ALA A 423 -3.71 5.75 28.71
CA ALA A 423 -2.41 6.12 29.30
C ALA A 423 -1.75 7.32 28.62
N ASP A 424 -2.00 7.50 27.32
CA ASP A 424 -1.52 8.63 26.52
C ASP A 424 -2.54 9.79 26.47
N GLY A 425 -3.65 9.70 27.20
CA GLY A 425 -4.70 10.71 27.22
C GLY A 425 -5.58 10.74 25.96
N ARG A 426 -5.70 9.60 25.23
CA ARG A 426 -6.43 9.51 23.96
C ARG A 426 -7.69 8.66 24.04
N GLY A 427 -8.01 8.15 25.26
CA GLY A 427 -9.20 7.35 25.52
C GLY A 427 -9.15 5.93 24.95
N VAL A 428 -10.29 5.27 25.01
CA VAL A 428 -10.49 3.89 24.54
C VAL A 428 -11.51 3.87 23.42
N VAL A 429 -11.15 3.33 22.27
CA VAL A 429 -12.07 3.13 21.14
C VAL A 429 -12.49 1.67 21.08
N ILE A 430 -13.79 1.42 21.18
CA ILE A 430 -14.41 0.10 21.17
C ILE A 430 -15.54 0.10 20.15
N GLY A 431 -15.49 -0.82 19.20
CA GLY A 431 -16.53 -0.93 18.17
C GLY A 431 -16.20 -1.97 17.11
N ASP A 432 -16.94 -1.90 16.03
CA ASP A 432 -16.75 -2.72 14.84
C ASP A 432 -16.41 -1.85 13.63
N TYR A 433 -15.65 -2.44 12.71
CA TYR A 433 -15.47 -1.92 11.36
C TYR A 433 -16.12 -2.84 10.33
N GLU A 434 -16.88 -2.23 9.42
CA GLU A 434 -17.33 -2.85 8.19
C GLU A 434 -16.51 -2.28 7.03
N GLY A 435 -16.04 -3.14 6.12
CA GLY A 435 -15.18 -2.69 5.03
C GLY A 435 -15.31 -3.48 3.75
N ASN A 436 -15.17 -2.78 2.64
CA ASN A 436 -15.00 -3.37 1.31
C ASN A 436 -14.14 -2.46 0.44
N ILE A 437 -13.58 -3.02 -0.64
CA ILE A 437 -12.75 -2.26 -1.56
C ILE A 437 -13.14 -2.63 -2.99
N TRP A 438 -13.38 -1.63 -3.83
CA TRP A 438 -13.48 -1.80 -5.27
C TRP A 438 -12.19 -1.39 -5.95
N VAL A 439 -11.71 -2.22 -6.87
CA VAL A 439 -10.56 -1.91 -7.73
C VAL A 439 -11.01 -2.02 -9.17
N LEU A 440 -10.81 -0.95 -9.92
CA LEU A 440 -11.00 -0.90 -11.37
C LEU A 440 -9.67 -0.56 -12.03
N GLY A 441 -9.35 -1.20 -13.14
CA GLY A 441 -8.05 -0.96 -13.76
C GLY A 441 -8.03 -1.18 -15.25
N ALA A 442 -7.14 -0.41 -15.89
CA ALA A 442 -6.82 -0.56 -17.30
C ALA A 442 -5.30 -0.50 -17.51
N GLN A 443 -4.78 -1.35 -18.39
CA GLN A 443 -3.37 -1.37 -18.78
C GLN A 443 -3.24 -1.55 -20.28
N TYR A 444 -2.37 -0.76 -20.88
CA TYR A 444 -1.95 -0.95 -22.26
C TYR A 444 -0.50 -1.44 -22.30
N SER A 445 -0.27 -2.46 -23.15
CA SER A 445 1.07 -3.03 -23.36
C SER A 445 1.35 -3.10 -24.85
N MET A 446 2.56 -2.77 -25.26
CA MET A 446 2.98 -2.75 -26.66
C MET A 446 4.44 -3.21 -26.79
N SER A 447 4.68 -4.11 -27.76
CA SER A 447 6.01 -4.51 -28.22
C SER A 447 6.35 -3.88 -29.56
N PHE A 448 7.66 -3.63 -29.85
CA PHE A 448 8.14 -2.96 -31.07
C PHE A 448 9.59 -3.31 -31.41
#